data_e101269145e9e06dc14f2a1f4049075e
#
_entry.id   e101269145e9e06dc14f2a1f4049075e
#
_cell.length_a   1.000
_cell.length_b   1.000
_cell.length_c   1.000
_cell.angle_alpha   90.00
_cell.angle_beta   90.00
_cell.angle_gamma   90.00
#
_symmetry.space_group_name_H-M   'P 1'
#
loop_
_entity.id
_entity.type
_entity.pdbx_description
1 polymer ?
#
loop_
_entity_poly.entity_id
_entity_poly.type
_entity_poly.pdbx_seq_one_letter_code
_entity_poly.pdbx_strand_id
1 'polypeptide(L)'
;YGTIKTARPVRQTVPQGMGFLLLKETVMTGVLPSQDLKTMIKEGVINAQPQIISEQIQPASLDLRLGTRAYRVRASFLSGENQTVSSRLAEFQMHEIDLHQGAVLEKGCVYVVPLMEQLDLPAGTHAVTNAKSSTGRLDLLTRTISDYSTEFDRIAPGYRGPLYAEICPRSF
;
A
#
# COMPACT_ATOMS: atom_id res chain seq x y z
N TYR A 1 10.69 1.64 -2.83
CA TYR A 1 10.41 0.84 -1.63
C TYR A 1 9.72 -0.47 -2.00
N GLY A 2 8.46 -0.47 -2.33
CA GLY A 2 7.63 -1.63 -2.62
C GLY A 2 6.66 -1.37 -3.75
N THR A 3 5.90 -2.38 -4.14
CA THR A 3 4.85 -2.29 -5.13
C THR A 3 3.51 -2.66 -4.54
N ILE A 4 2.46 -1.98 -4.97
CA ILE A 4 1.07 -2.31 -4.63
C ILE A 4 0.37 -2.88 -5.87
N LYS A 5 -0.38 -3.96 -5.67
CA LYS A 5 -1.30 -4.52 -6.66
C LYS A 5 -2.71 -4.37 -6.13
N THR A 6 -3.59 -3.86 -6.96
CA THR A 6 -5.01 -3.75 -6.65
C THR A 6 -5.80 -4.77 -7.43
N ALA A 7 -6.84 -5.32 -6.83
CA ALA A 7 -7.76 -6.25 -7.46
C ALA A 7 -9.21 -5.84 -7.15
N ARG A 8 -10.09 -5.97 -8.12
CA ARG A 8 -11.51 -5.71 -7.98
C ARG A 8 -12.33 -6.78 -8.71
N PRO A 9 -13.57 -7.05 -8.30
CA PRO A 9 -14.51 -7.75 -9.15
C PRO A 9 -14.84 -6.89 -10.37
N VAL A 10 -14.69 -7.44 -11.57
CA VAL A 10 -15.07 -6.78 -12.81
C VAL A 10 -16.49 -7.22 -13.17
N ARG A 11 -17.42 -6.27 -13.24
CA ARG A 11 -18.77 -6.52 -13.76
C ARG A 11 -18.72 -6.44 -15.27
N GLN A 12 -19.00 -7.55 -15.95
CA GLN A 12 -19.30 -7.57 -17.38
C GLN A 12 -20.80 -7.73 -17.60
N THR A 13 -21.42 -6.76 -18.24
CA THR A 13 -22.77 -6.91 -18.80
C THR A 13 -22.68 -7.57 -20.17
N VAL A 14 -23.16 -8.78 -20.29
CA VAL A 14 -23.30 -9.45 -21.59
C VAL A 14 -24.71 -9.18 -22.10
N PRO A 15 -24.90 -8.52 -23.28
CA PRO A 15 -26.23 -8.36 -23.86
C PRO A 15 -26.74 -9.71 -24.34
N GLN A 16 -27.86 -10.17 -23.82
CA GLN A 16 -28.59 -11.31 -24.39
C GLN A 16 -29.85 -10.80 -25.09
N GLY A 17 -30.10 -11.35 -26.27
CA GLY A 17 -31.25 -11.03 -27.07
C GLY A 17 -32.59 -11.33 -26.39
N MET A 18 -33.63 -10.63 -26.81
CA MET A 18 -35.01 -10.56 -26.31
C MET A 18 -35.53 -11.83 -25.65
N GLY A 19 -35.69 -11.77 -24.32
CA GLY A 19 -36.30 -12.77 -23.44
C GLY A 19 -35.85 -12.46 -22.02
N PHE A 20 -36.76 -12.54 -21.06
CA PHE A 20 -36.62 -12.19 -19.65
C PHE A 20 -35.20 -12.20 -19.11
N LEU A 21 -34.65 -11.02 -18.84
CA LEU A 21 -33.23 -10.78 -18.60
C LEU A 21 -32.89 -11.17 -17.16
N LEU A 22 -32.48 -12.39 -16.92
CA LEU A 22 -31.67 -12.74 -15.76
C LEU A 22 -30.26 -12.26 -16.05
N LEU A 23 -29.92 -11.04 -15.59
CA LEU A 23 -28.53 -10.53 -15.56
C LEU A 23 -27.73 -11.43 -14.63
N LYS A 24 -27.06 -12.42 -15.18
CA LYS A 24 -26.03 -13.16 -14.46
C LYS A 24 -24.80 -12.25 -14.41
N GLU A 25 -24.68 -11.50 -13.31
CA GLU A 25 -23.47 -10.73 -13.04
C GLU A 25 -22.31 -11.72 -12.87
N THR A 26 -21.48 -11.83 -13.88
CA THR A 26 -20.22 -12.58 -13.75
C THR A 26 -19.23 -11.65 -13.08
N VAL A 27 -19.00 -11.86 -11.80
CA VAL A 27 -17.95 -11.18 -11.05
C VAL A 27 -16.63 -11.80 -11.47
N MET A 28 -15.88 -11.12 -12.33
CA MET A 28 -14.50 -11.50 -12.63
C MET A 28 -13.57 -10.86 -11.61
N THR A 29 -12.73 -11.67 -10.98
CA THR A 29 -11.69 -11.18 -10.08
C THR A 29 -10.34 -11.17 -10.81
N GLY A 30 -9.57 -10.12 -10.64
CA GLY A 30 -8.26 -10.02 -11.29
C GLY A 30 -7.44 -8.85 -10.80
N VAL A 31 -6.14 -8.89 -11.12
CA VAL A 31 -5.22 -7.78 -10.86
C VAL A 31 -5.47 -6.67 -11.87
N LEU A 32 -5.54 -5.42 -11.41
CA LEU A 32 -5.78 -4.27 -12.27
C LEU A 32 -4.57 -3.96 -13.14
N PRO A 33 -4.74 -3.79 -14.46
CA PRO A 33 -3.67 -3.38 -15.35
C PRO A 33 -3.35 -1.88 -15.18
N SER A 34 -2.24 -1.44 -15.80
CA SER A 34 -1.76 -0.05 -15.71
C SER A 34 -2.78 0.99 -16.16
N GLN A 35 -3.66 0.67 -17.10
CA GLN A 35 -4.72 1.57 -17.57
C GLN A 35 -5.71 1.89 -16.45
N ASP A 36 -6.12 0.87 -15.69
CA ASP A 36 -7.03 1.03 -14.56
C ASP A 36 -6.34 1.78 -13.41
N LEU A 37 -5.06 1.49 -13.15
CA LEU A 37 -4.27 2.24 -12.17
C LEU A 37 -4.19 3.74 -12.53
N LYS A 38 -3.94 4.08 -13.80
CA LYS A 38 -3.95 5.48 -14.27
C LYS A 38 -5.31 6.15 -14.06
N THR A 39 -6.39 5.43 -14.31
CA THR A 39 -7.75 5.93 -14.04
C THR A 39 -7.96 6.19 -12.55
N MET A 40 -7.60 5.25 -11.68
CA MET A 40 -7.70 5.40 -10.23
C MET A 40 -6.87 6.58 -9.70
N ILE A 41 -5.69 6.82 -10.27
CA ILE A 41 -4.85 7.98 -9.92
C ILE A 41 -5.54 9.29 -10.36
N LYS A 42 -6.07 9.33 -11.58
CA LYS A 42 -6.79 10.51 -12.10
C LYS A 42 -8.05 10.84 -11.30
N GLU A 43 -8.75 9.82 -10.82
CA GLU A 43 -9.96 9.94 -9.99
C GLU A 43 -9.64 10.20 -8.50
N GLY A 44 -8.36 10.21 -8.11
CA GLY A 44 -7.94 10.44 -6.72
C GLY A 44 -8.11 9.24 -5.78
N VAL A 45 -8.49 8.08 -6.31
CA VAL A 45 -8.58 6.81 -5.54
C VAL A 45 -7.20 6.39 -5.03
N ILE A 46 -6.17 6.64 -5.83
CA ILE A 46 -4.77 6.55 -5.41
C ILE A 46 -4.18 7.94 -5.56
N ASN A 47 -3.71 8.53 -4.48
CA ASN A 47 -3.16 9.87 -4.49
C ASN A 47 -1.84 9.95 -3.72
N ALA A 48 -1.05 11.00 -3.97
CA ALA A 48 0.23 11.23 -3.28
C ALA A 48 0.64 12.71 -3.33
N GLN A 49 1.44 13.10 -2.35
CA GLN A 49 2.16 14.38 -2.33
C GLN A 49 3.66 14.14 -2.12
N PRO A 50 4.53 14.49 -3.11
CA PRO A 50 4.21 15.03 -4.45
C PRO A 50 3.48 14.02 -5.34
N GLN A 51 2.90 14.50 -6.44
CA GLN A 51 2.10 13.66 -7.36
C GLN A 51 2.84 12.41 -7.83
N ILE A 52 2.04 11.37 -8.15
CA ILE A 52 2.54 10.12 -8.72
C ILE A 52 3.09 10.38 -10.13
N ILE A 53 4.30 9.91 -10.37
CA ILE A 53 4.99 10.04 -11.66
C ILE A 53 4.81 8.77 -12.52
N SER A 54 4.99 8.90 -13.82
CA SER A 54 4.74 7.81 -14.79
C SER A 54 5.61 6.58 -14.52
N GLU A 55 6.84 6.78 -14.05
CA GLU A 55 7.83 5.74 -13.76
C GLU A 55 7.43 4.82 -12.61
N GLN A 56 6.53 5.28 -11.74
CA GLN A 56 5.96 4.43 -10.68
C GLN A 56 4.95 3.43 -11.20
N ILE A 57 4.33 3.69 -12.37
CA ILE A 57 3.24 2.88 -12.89
C ILE A 57 3.81 1.71 -13.69
N GLN A 58 3.73 0.52 -13.12
CA GLN A 58 4.15 -0.73 -13.74
C GLN A 58 2.97 -1.39 -14.48
N PRO A 59 3.16 -2.42 -15.33
CA PRO A 59 2.08 -3.05 -16.09
C PRO A 59 0.87 -3.49 -15.27
N ALA A 60 1.08 -3.93 -14.02
CA ALA A 60 0.02 -4.41 -13.12
C ALA A 60 0.30 -4.08 -11.64
N SER A 61 1.05 -3.01 -11.37
CA SER A 61 1.35 -2.55 -10.01
C SER A 61 1.80 -1.10 -10.00
N LEU A 62 1.82 -0.50 -8.82
CA LEU A 62 2.34 0.84 -8.58
C LEU A 62 3.51 0.76 -7.59
N ASP A 63 4.63 1.38 -7.93
CA ASP A 63 5.76 1.53 -7.03
C ASP A 63 5.47 2.60 -5.98
N LEU A 64 5.71 2.29 -4.71
CA LEU A 64 5.46 3.17 -3.58
C LEU A 64 6.74 3.88 -3.17
N ARG A 65 6.61 5.12 -2.67
CA ARG A 65 7.73 5.96 -2.23
C ARG A 65 7.68 6.16 -0.71
N LEU A 66 8.85 6.16 -0.09
CA LEU A 66 9.00 6.55 1.30
C LEU A 66 8.75 8.05 1.46
N GLY A 67 8.09 8.43 2.53
CA GLY A 67 8.01 9.82 2.97
C GLY A 67 9.36 10.31 3.51
N THR A 68 9.35 11.52 4.04
CA THR A 68 10.55 12.25 4.44
C THR A 68 10.97 12.01 5.89
N ARG A 69 10.21 11.23 6.63
CA ARG A 69 10.47 10.94 8.05
C ARG A 69 10.41 9.45 8.31
N ALA A 70 11.32 8.95 9.13
CA ALA A 70 11.30 7.60 9.68
C ALA A 70 11.16 7.67 11.20
N TYR A 71 10.42 6.75 11.76
CA TYR A 71 10.26 6.63 13.21
C TYR A 71 10.88 5.33 13.67
N ARG A 72 11.96 5.41 14.46
CA ARG A 72 12.48 4.23 15.13
C ARG A 72 11.49 3.80 16.20
N VAL A 73 11.13 2.53 16.19
CA VAL A 73 10.17 1.95 17.12
C VAL A 73 10.82 0.84 17.94
N ARG A 74 10.34 0.65 19.18
CA ARG A 74 10.90 -0.37 20.11
C ARG A 74 10.57 -1.80 19.69
N ALA A 75 9.51 -2.00 18.92
CA ALA A 75 9.09 -3.30 18.41
C ALA A 75 8.25 -3.14 17.14
N SER A 76 8.22 -4.19 16.30
CA SER A 76 7.25 -4.34 15.21
C SER A 76 5.83 -4.38 15.78
N PHE A 77 4.87 -3.76 15.08
CA PHE A 77 3.47 -3.76 15.48
C PHE A 77 2.52 -3.74 14.28
N LEU A 78 1.30 -4.16 14.51
CA LEU A 78 0.16 -3.91 13.63
C LEU A 78 -0.80 -2.93 14.33
N SER A 79 -1.55 -2.16 13.54
CA SER A 79 -2.52 -1.20 14.09
C SER A 79 -3.63 -1.90 14.89
N GLY A 80 -4.03 -3.10 14.44
CA GLY A 80 -5.19 -3.79 14.99
C GLY A 80 -6.51 -3.22 14.43
N GLU A 81 -7.62 -3.88 14.66
CA GLU A 81 -8.92 -3.55 14.05
C GLU A 81 -9.48 -2.17 14.47
N ASN A 82 -9.06 -1.64 15.61
CA ASN A 82 -9.69 -0.46 16.23
C ASN A 82 -8.76 0.76 16.34
N GLN A 83 -7.56 0.69 15.79
CA GLN A 83 -6.56 1.76 15.93
C GLN A 83 -5.92 2.13 14.59
N THR A 84 -5.41 3.35 14.52
CA THR A 84 -4.58 3.80 13.41
C THR A 84 -3.10 3.47 13.67
N VAL A 85 -2.30 3.39 12.62
CA VAL A 85 -0.84 3.27 12.73
C VAL A 85 -0.27 4.47 13.47
N SER A 86 -0.80 5.67 13.23
CA SER A 86 -0.36 6.90 13.91
C SER A 86 -0.55 6.83 15.43
N SER A 87 -1.71 6.32 15.91
CA SER A 87 -1.94 6.18 17.36
C SER A 87 -1.00 5.14 17.98
N ARG A 88 -0.79 4.02 17.30
CA ARG A 88 0.18 3.00 17.76
C ARG A 88 1.62 3.51 17.71
N LEU A 89 1.94 4.28 16.67
CA LEU A 89 3.26 4.87 16.55
C LEU A 89 3.60 5.76 17.75
N ALA A 90 2.65 6.56 18.23
CA ALA A 90 2.85 7.39 19.43
C ALA A 90 3.22 6.57 20.69
N GLU A 91 2.75 5.32 20.79
CA GLU A 91 3.09 4.42 21.90
C GLU A 91 4.47 3.75 21.74
N PHE A 92 4.86 3.44 20.49
CA PHE A 92 6.04 2.62 20.17
C PHE A 92 7.26 3.43 19.75
N GLN A 93 7.08 4.68 19.36
CA GLN A 93 8.14 5.55 18.86
C GLN A 93 9.21 5.81 19.95
N MET A 94 10.47 5.71 19.55
CA MET A 94 11.63 6.07 20.36
C MET A 94 12.19 7.45 19.95
N HIS A 95 12.38 7.65 18.65
CA HIS A 95 12.80 8.92 18.05
C HIS A 95 12.43 9.00 16.57
N GLU A 96 12.44 10.21 16.06
CA GLU A 96 12.19 10.54 14.66
C GLU A 96 13.50 10.82 13.93
N ILE A 97 13.56 10.47 12.65
CA ILE A 97 14.72 10.65 11.77
C ILE A 97 14.26 11.38 10.52
N ASP A 98 14.96 12.45 10.15
CA ASP A 98 14.75 13.15 8.89
C ASP A 98 15.47 12.39 7.74
N LEU A 99 14.75 12.06 6.70
CA LEU A 99 15.26 11.34 5.53
C LEU A 99 15.67 12.25 4.35
N HIS A 100 15.45 13.57 4.43
CA HIS A 100 15.74 14.49 3.31
C HIS A 100 17.20 14.48 2.86
N GLN A 101 18.13 14.36 3.80
CA GLN A 101 19.57 14.32 3.54
C GLN A 101 20.13 12.89 3.50
N GLY A 102 19.23 11.88 3.52
CA GLY A 102 19.60 10.51 3.80
C GLY A 102 19.85 10.27 5.29
N ALA A 103 19.74 9.03 5.72
CA ALA A 103 19.95 8.63 7.09
C ALA A 103 20.49 7.19 7.17
N VAL A 104 21.24 6.91 8.22
CA VAL A 104 21.68 5.55 8.53
C VAL A 104 20.62 4.87 9.37
N LEU A 105 20.12 3.74 8.87
CA LEU A 105 19.23 2.87 9.61
C LEU A 105 20.06 1.72 10.21
N GLU A 106 20.00 1.58 11.53
CA GLU A 106 20.81 0.61 12.27
C GLU A 106 20.30 -0.82 12.06
N LYS A 107 21.22 -1.74 11.91
CA LYS A 107 20.95 -3.18 11.80
C LYS A 107 20.10 -3.70 12.96
N GLY A 108 19.08 -4.48 12.63
CA GLY A 108 18.19 -5.11 13.61
C GLY A 108 17.17 -4.18 14.26
N CYS A 109 17.23 -2.89 13.96
CA CYS A 109 16.26 -1.91 14.44
C CYS A 109 15.07 -1.81 13.50
N VAL A 110 13.89 -1.58 14.07
CA VAL A 110 12.64 -1.45 13.33
C VAL A 110 12.31 0.03 13.16
N TYR A 111 11.98 0.40 11.93
CA TYR A 111 11.59 1.75 11.56
C TYR A 111 10.23 1.73 10.86
N VAL A 112 9.37 2.66 11.20
CA VAL A 112 8.10 2.89 10.49
C VAL A 112 8.23 4.20 9.72
N VAL A 113 7.95 4.15 8.43
CA VAL A 113 8.05 5.30 7.52
C VAL A 113 6.70 5.50 6.85
N PRO A 114 6.04 6.65 7.01
CA PRO A 114 4.87 6.97 6.21
C PRO A 114 5.22 6.92 4.72
N LEU A 115 4.34 6.37 3.90
CA LEU A 115 4.48 6.41 2.44
C LEU A 115 3.87 7.71 1.89
N MET A 116 4.34 8.13 0.72
CA MET A 116 3.78 9.30 0.03
C MET A 116 2.39 9.01 -0.53
N GLU A 117 2.13 7.75 -0.87
CA GLU A 117 0.88 7.29 -1.45
C GLU A 117 -0.18 7.04 -0.37
N GLN A 118 -1.41 7.44 -0.69
CA GLN A 118 -2.61 7.21 0.11
C GLN A 118 -3.70 6.58 -0.77
N LEU A 119 -4.62 5.88 -0.15
CA LEU A 119 -5.69 5.15 -0.84
C LEU A 119 -7.07 5.62 -0.39
N ASP A 120 -8.01 5.64 -1.32
CA ASP A 120 -9.46 5.74 -1.12
C ASP A 120 -10.15 4.67 -1.98
N LEU A 121 -9.98 3.40 -1.59
CA LEU A 121 -10.43 2.26 -2.38
C LEU A 121 -11.95 2.11 -2.36
N PRO A 122 -12.59 1.80 -3.51
CA PRO A 122 -13.98 1.37 -3.54
C PRO A 122 -14.20 0.08 -2.74
N ALA A 123 -15.39 -0.11 -2.21
CA ALA A 123 -15.76 -1.23 -1.33
C ALA A 123 -15.41 -2.64 -1.88
N GLY A 124 -15.42 -2.82 -3.21
CA GLY A 124 -15.07 -4.10 -3.84
C GLY A 124 -13.59 -4.25 -4.22
N THR A 125 -12.75 -3.25 -3.90
CA THR A 125 -11.35 -3.23 -4.29
C THR A 125 -10.46 -3.38 -3.06
N HIS A 126 -9.53 -4.30 -3.11
CA HIS A 126 -8.49 -4.50 -2.10
C HIS A 126 -7.10 -4.37 -2.72
N ALA A 127 -6.06 -4.29 -1.92
CA ALA A 127 -4.71 -4.25 -2.42
C ALA A 127 -3.77 -5.19 -1.64
N VAL A 128 -2.71 -5.61 -2.31
CA VAL A 128 -1.62 -6.40 -1.72
C VAL A 128 -0.31 -5.71 -2.06
N THR A 129 0.60 -5.64 -1.12
CA THR A 129 1.92 -5.05 -1.31
C THR A 129 3.01 -6.10 -1.22
N ASN A 130 4.13 -5.81 -1.85
CA ASN A 130 5.35 -6.61 -1.74
C ASN A 130 6.56 -5.69 -1.76
N ALA A 131 7.62 -6.07 -1.04
CA ALA A 131 8.92 -5.43 -1.20
C ALA A 131 9.43 -5.57 -2.64
N LYS A 132 10.10 -4.52 -3.15
CA LYS A 132 10.82 -4.64 -4.43
C LYS A 132 11.99 -5.60 -4.26
N SER A 133 12.34 -6.33 -5.32
CA SER A 133 13.48 -7.25 -5.30
C SER A 133 14.81 -6.54 -4.98
N SER A 134 14.97 -5.28 -5.38
CA SER A 134 16.11 -4.44 -5.01
C SER A 134 16.24 -4.25 -3.50
N THR A 135 15.13 -4.08 -2.79
CA THR A 135 15.10 -3.96 -1.32
C THR A 135 15.55 -5.26 -0.65
N GLY A 136 15.07 -6.40 -1.15
CA GLY A 136 15.51 -7.73 -0.67
C GLY A 136 17.00 -8.01 -0.92
N ARG A 137 17.56 -7.53 -2.04
CA ARG A 137 19.00 -7.66 -2.33
C ARG A 137 19.89 -6.86 -1.37
N LEU A 138 19.35 -5.81 -0.77
CA LEU A 138 20.01 -5.03 0.28
C LEU A 138 19.78 -5.62 1.68
N ASP A 139 19.16 -6.80 1.77
CA ASP A 139 18.79 -7.46 3.03
C ASP A 139 17.97 -6.55 3.97
N LEU A 140 17.09 -5.75 3.37
CA LEU A 140 16.12 -4.93 4.06
C LEU A 140 14.78 -5.68 4.14
N LEU A 141 14.42 -6.15 5.33
CA LEU A 141 13.07 -6.64 5.57
C LEU A 141 12.12 -5.45 5.51
N THR A 142 11.14 -5.51 4.61
CA THR A 142 10.14 -4.45 4.45
C THR A 142 8.74 -5.04 4.40
N ARG A 143 7.81 -4.42 5.12
CA ARG A 143 6.40 -4.79 5.16
C ARG A 143 5.55 -3.53 5.14
N THR A 144 4.35 -3.61 4.64
CA THR A 144 3.40 -2.49 4.64
C THR A 144 2.40 -2.66 5.79
N ILE A 145 2.09 -1.55 6.44
CA ILE A 145 1.06 -1.46 7.47
C ILE A 145 0.04 -0.43 7.01
N SER A 146 -1.24 -0.73 7.21
CA SER A 146 -2.35 0.22 7.04
C SER A 146 -3.11 0.40 8.35
N ASP A 147 -3.90 1.46 8.45
CA ASP A 147 -4.78 1.65 9.60
C ASP A 147 -5.80 0.51 9.69
N TYR A 148 -6.22 0.15 10.89
CA TYR A 148 -7.22 -0.87 11.19
C TYR A 148 -6.90 -2.26 10.64
N SER A 149 -5.60 -2.59 10.48
CA SER A 149 -5.14 -3.85 9.90
C SER A 149 -4.58 -4.81 10.94
N THR A 150 -4.91 -6.07 10.79
CA THR A 150 -4.38 -7.21 11.57
C THR A 150 -3.35 -8.02 10.78
N GLU A 151 -3.07 -7.65 9.53
CA GLU A 151 -2.12 -8.34 8.67
C GLU A 151 -1.16 -7.35 8.01
N PHE A 152 0.09 -7.78 7.82
CA PHE A 152 1.04 -7.06 6.98
C PHE A 152 0.73 -7.28 5.50
N ASP A 153 1.10 -6.30 4.68
CA ASP A 153 1.08 -6.39 3.21
C ASP A 153 -0.31 -6.59 2.59
N ARG A 154 -1.37 -6.52 3.39
CA ARG A 154 -2.76 -6.60 2.92
C ARG A 154 -3.52 -5.34 3.28
N ILE A 155 -4.20 -4.79 2.30
CA ILE A 155 -5.06 -3.62 2.45
C ILE A 155 -6.51 -4.07 2.20
N ALA A 156 -7.36 -3.86 3.20
CA ALA A 156 -8.74 -4.31 3.20
C ALA A 156 -9.57 -3.68 2.05
N PRO A 157 -10.62 -4.35 1.58
CA PRO A 157 -11.56 -3.75 0.64
C PRO A 157 -12.18 -2.46 1.19
N GLY A 158 -12.23 -1.41 0.35
CA GLY A 158 -12.79 -0.13 0.76
C GLY A 158 -11.91 0.68 1.70
N TYR A 159 -10.64 0.34 1.85
CA TYR A 159 -9.72 1.06 2.72
C TYR A 159 -9.53 2.51 2.28
N ARG A 160 -9.58 3.42 3.26
CA ARG A 160 -9.32 4.86 3.09
C ARG A 160 -8.29 5.30 4.12
N GLY A 161 -7.16 5.82 3.65
CA GLY A 161 -6.13 6.32 4.55
C GLY A 161 -4.70 6.20 4.01
N PRO A 162 -3.73 6.59 4.87
CA PRO A 162 -2.31 6.52 4.57
C PRO A 162 -1.79 5.09 4.62
N LEU A 163 -0.65 4.89 3.98
CA LEU A 163 0.11 3.66 4.06
C LEU A 163 1.45 3.91 4.77
N TYR A 164 1.98 2.89 5.41
CA TYR A 164 3.25 2.95 6.11
C TYR A 164 4.12 1.75 5.73
N ALA A 165 5.43 1.99 5.68
CA ALA A 165 6.42 0.94 5.54
C ALA A 165 7.07 0.63 6.88
N GLU A 166 7.06 -0.61 7.30
CA GLU A 166 7.98 -1.11 8.32
C GLU A 166 9.27 -1.55 7.62
N ILE A 167 10.41 -1.08 8.09
CA ILE A 167 11.74 -1.38 7.53
C ILE A 167 12.64 -1.87 8.65
N CYS A 168 13.34 -2.98 8.41
CA CYS A 168 14.35 -3.51 9.31
C CYS A 168 15.57 -3.99 8.53
N PRO A 169 16.72 -3.26 8.59
CA PRO A 169 17.98 -3.73 8.03
C PRO A 169 18.45 -5.00 8.75
N ARG A 170 18.88 -6.03 7.99
CA ARG A 170 19.28 -7.33 8.55
C ARG A 170 20.78 -7.56 8.55
N SER A 171 21.51 -7.04 7.56
CA SER A 171 22.93 -7.33 7.35
C SER A 171 23.87 -6.16 7.56
N PHE A 172 23.42 -4.92 7.42
CA PHE A 172 24.28 -3.72 7.49
C PHE A 172 23.83 -2.79 8.58
#